data_81b78bcc0076155193385289f6f62458
#
_entry.id   81b78bcc0076155193385289f6f62458
#
_cell.length_a   1.000
_cell.length_b   1.000
_cell.length_c   1.000
_cell.angle_alpha   90.00
_cell.angle_beta   90.00
_cell.angle_gamma   90.00
#
_symmetry.space_group_name_H-M   'P 1'
#
loop_
_entity.id
_entity.type
_entity.pdbx_description
1 polymer ?
#
loop_
_entity_poly.entity_id
_entity_poly.type
_entity_poly.pdbx_seq_one_letter_code
_entity_poly.pdbx_strand_id
1 'polypeptide(L)'
;READEYETRIIQQLTEYISVRTGNNTISDEILSQELTYFLVEDVSSHSTKYAEFIGEFVLKNEQNKEIQECLNKIRQGSILYIGLSHSIGETGSIAKPLTLYLGTEILFSLVGYNGEIFKQFADDFFTQIRTANSGKTKKITLHYFSEIKKEIDEFFGTASEIVEGKRHRLLDKPAMKAITEGCQTAADVDVKKSDFYYELQYAFGITEDSRNDYYREENFTSNLESFDYDDEEDKRKKKETAIKLISHINKLRNGNRFCSDIEAEHIIVTNTRATLLISKEQADSIKASEGLDS
;
A
#
# COMPACT_ATOMS: atom_id res chain seq x y z
N ARG A 1 -19.66 3.52 -2.77
CA ARG A 1 -20.82 3.72 -1.84
C ARG A 1 -20.41 3.67 -0.38
N GLU A 2 -19.78 2.59 0.11
CA GLU A 2 -19.36 2.54 1.52
C GLU A 2 -18.21 3.51 1.85
N ALA A 3 -17.25 3.72 0.95
CA ALA A 3 -16.16 4.67 1.13
C ALA A 3 -16.68 6.10 1.22
N ASP A 4 -17.63 6.46 0.37
CA ASP A 4 -18.26 7.76 0.36
C ASP A 4 -19.04 8.01 1.69
N GLU A 5 -19.64 6.97 2.27
CA GLU A 5 -20.34 7.05 3.57
C GLU A 5 -19.36 7.30 4.74
N TYR A 6 -18.22 6.60 4.77
CA TYR A 6 -17.18 6.82 5.80
C TYR A 6 -16.56 8.20 5.69
N GLU A 7 -16.20 8.62 4.47
CA GLU A 7 -15.65 9.94 4.21
C GLU A 7 -16.64 11.04 4.60
N THR A 8 -17.88 10.96 4.10
CA THR A 8 -18.95 11.93 4.43
C THR A 8 -19.15 12.05 5.95
N ARG A 9 -19.13 10.93 6.66
CA ARG A 9 -19.31 10.92 8.12
C ARG A 9 -18.15 11.61 8.86
N ILE A 10 -16.91 11.32 8.46
CA ILE A 10 -15.73 11.94 9.08
C ILE A 10 -15.67 13.43 8.75
N ILE A 11 -15.96 13.81 7.51
CA ILE A 11 -16.00 15.22 7.09
C ILE A 11 -17.07 16.00 7.87
N GLN A 12 -18.25 15.45 8.06
CA GLN A 12 -19.30 16.10 8.87
C GLN A 12 -18.84 16.34 10.33
N GLN A 13 -18.23 15.32 10.96
CA GLN A 13 -17.73 15.46 12.32
C GLN A 13 -16.56 16.45 12.42
N LEU A 14 -15.69 16.47 11.43
CA LEU A 14 -14.58 17.41 11.35
C LEU A 14 -15.07 18.84 11.10
N THR A 15 -16.04 19.02 10.21
CA THR A 15 -16.69 20.32 9.94
C THR A 15 -17.34 20.87 11.21
N GLU A 16 -18.08 20.04 11.94
CA GLU A 16 -18.68 20.43 13.22
C GLU A 16 -17.60 20.80 14.26
N TYR A 17 -16.54 19.99 14.37
CA TYR A 17 -15.43 20.24 15.28
C TYR A 17 -14.75 21.60 15.01
N ILE A 18 -14.44 21.88 13.74
CA ILE A 18 -13.78 23.14 13.33
C ILE A 18 -14.74 24.33 13.51
N SER A 19 -16.02 24.17 13.17
CA SER A 19 -17.04 25.25 13.30
C SER A 19 -17.19 25.68 14.75
N VAL A 20 -17.21 24.76 15.69
CA VAL A 20 -17.30 25.07 17.14
C VAL A 20 -16.03 25.83 17.61
N ARG A 21 -14.87 25.55 17.07
CA ARG A 21 -13.60 26.16 17.46
C ARG A 21 -13.36 27.53 16.83
N THR A 22 -13.78 27.71 15.58
CA THR A 22 -13.49 28.93 14.80
C THR A 22 -14.65 29.90 14.72
N GLY A 23 -15.87 29.46 15.09
CA GLY A 23 -17.12 30.25 14.89
C GLY A 23 -17.49 30.41 13.41
N ASN A 24 -16.82 29.72 12.51
CA ASN A 24 -17.02 29.80 11.05
C ASN A 24 -17.83 28.60 10.55
N ASN A 25 -19.05 28.84 10.09
CA ASN A 25 -19.98 27.81 9.62
C ASN A 25 -19.95 27.60 8.10
N THR A 26 -19.08 28.28 7.38
CA THR A 26 -18.97 28.16 5.91
C THR A 26 -17.66 27.50 5.48
N ILE A 27 -17.48 26.24 5.86
CA ILE A 27 -16.33 25.45 5.43
C ILE A 27 -16.82 24.50 4.35
N SER A 28 -16.15 24.47 3.19
CA SER A 28 -16.47 23.54 2.11
C SER A 28 -16.01 22.13 2.47
N ASP A 29 -16.92 21.16 2.40
CA ASP A 29 -16.63 19.76 2.64
C ASP A 29 -15.59 19.22 1.65
N GLU A 30 -15.57 19.71 0.40
CA GLU A 30 -14.57 19.36 -0.60
C GLU A 30 -13.15 19.79 -0.18
N ILE A 31 -13.01 21.00 0.36
CA ILE A 31 -11.72 21.49 0.85
C ILE A 31 -11.26 20.67 2.05
N LEU A 32 -12.15 20.37 2.99
CA LEU A 32 -11.82 19.55 4.16
C LEU A 32 -11.46 18.11 3.77
N SER A 33 -12.15 17.52 2.82
CA SER A 33 -11.84 16.19 2.29
C SER A 33 -10.43 16.16 1.70
N GLN A 34 -10.09 17.14 0.88
CA GLN A 34 -8.76 17.26 0.31
C GLN A 34 -7.68 17.45 1.39
N GLU A 35 -7.88 18.36 2.34
CA GLU A 35 -6.92 18.62 3.42
C GLU A 35 -6.78 17.43 4.38
N LEU A 36 -7.86 16.72 4.69
CA LEU A 36 -7.84 15.49 5.46
C LEU A 36 -7.03 14.40 4.72
N THR A 37 -7.26 14.26 3.42
CA THR A 37 -6.52 13.33 2.58
C THR A 37 -5.03 13.64 2.59
N TYR A 38 -4.62 14.89 2.38
CA TYR A 38 -3.24 15.33 2.47
C TYR A 38 -2.64 15.06 3.86
N PHE A 39 -3.36 15.40 4.93
CA PHE A 39 -2.91 15.16 6.31
C PHE A 39 -2.68 13.67 6.61
N LEU A 40 -3.53 12.79 6.09
CA LEU A 40 -3.44 11.35 6.34
C LEU A 40 -2.38 10.64 5.49
N VAL A 41 -2.03 11.20 4.33
CA VAL A 41 -1.14 10.58 3.33
C VAL A 41 0.24 11.20 3.34
N GLU A 42 0.34 12.52 3.46
CA GLU A 42 1.60 13.25 3.47
C GLU A 42 2.13 13.44 4.90
N ASP A 43 3.45 13.42 5.03
CA ASP A 43 4.11 13.83 6.28
C ASP A 43 3.88 15.33 6.48
N VAL A 44 3.35 15.71 7.64
CA VAL A 44 2.92 17.06 8.03
C VAL A 44 3.99 18.15 7.82
N SER A 45 5.24 17.74 7.51
CA SER A 45 6.37 18.66 7.35
C SER A 45 6.40 19.45 6.03
N SER A 46 5.64 19.07 5.02
CA SER A 46 5.79 19.68 3.67
C SER A 46 4.70 20.66 3.24
N HIS A 47 3.50 20.62 3.83
CA HIS A 47 2.43 21.55 3.49
C HIS A 47 1.69 22.03 4.73
N SER A 48 1.87 23.31 5.09
CA SER A 48 1.03 23.98 6.08
C SER A 48 -0.33 24.26 5.42
N THR A 49 -1.29 23.36 5.60
CA THR A 49 -2.66 23.59 5.15
C THR A 49 -3.41 24.43 6.21
N LYS A 50 -4.42 25.17 5.77
CA LYS A 50 -5.20 26.08 6.63
C LYS A 50 -5.86 25.37 7.84
N TYR A 51 -6.18 24.08 7.68
CA TYR A 51 -6.89 23.29 8.69
C TYR A 51 -6.05 22.15 9.31
N ALA A 52 -4.76 22.03 8.97
CA ALA A 52 -3.90 20.94 9.43
C ALA A 52 -3.83 20.81 10.96
N GLU A 53 -3.78 21.95 11.68
CA GLU A 53 -3.78 21.98 13.14
C GLU A 53 -5.07 21.41 13.72
N PHE A 54 -6.23 21.81 13.19
CA PHE A 54 -7.54 21.32 13.63
C PHE A 54 -7.74 19.84 13.30
N ILE A 55 -7.26 19.39 12.14
CA ILE A 55 -7.30 17.98 11.74
C ILE A 55 -6.45 17.16 12.70
N GLY A 56 -5.23 17.61 13.02
CA GLY A 56 -4.34 16.96 13.97
C GLY A 56 -4.97 16.87 15.37
N GLU A 57 -5.54 17.95 15.89
CA GLU A 57 -6.27 17.94 17.15
C GLU A 57 -7.48 16.99 17.15
N PHE A 58 -8.23 16.96 16.06
CA PHE A 58 -9.38 16.06 15.91
C PHE A 58 -8.94 14.60 15.95
N VAL A 59 -7.87 14.23 15.22
CA VAL A 59 -7.31 12.89 15.22
C VAL A 59 -6.83 12.48 16.61
N LEU A 60 -6.07 13.36 17.30
CA LEU A 60 -5.58 13.11 18.65
C LEU A 60 -6.72 12.97 19.66
N LYS A 61 -7.74 13.84 19.60
CA LYS A 61 -8.90 13.77 20.49
C LYS A 61 -9.69 12.46 20.35
N ASN A 62 -9.66 11.88 19.15
CA ASN A 62 -10.37 10.63 18.83
C ASN A 62 -9.45 9.42 18.82
N GLU A 63 -8.24 9.49 19.40
CA GLU A 63 -7.26 8.40 19.42
C GLU A 63 -7.82 7.11 20.04
N GLN A 64 -8.66 7.25 21.08
CA GLN A 64 -9.30 6.12 21.77
C GLN A 64 -10.62 5.67 21.13
N ASN A 65 -11.13 6.39 20.14
CA ASN A 65 -12.37 6.04 19.45
C ASN A 65 -12.09 5.11 18.28
N LYS A 66 -12.24 3.80 18.51
CA LYS A 66 -11.96 2.76 17.52
C LYS A 66 -12.69 2.95 16.20
N GLU A 67 -13.95 3.39 16.25
CA GLU A 67 -14.76 3.57 15.05
C GLU A 67 -14.22 4.71 14.17
N ILE A 68 -13.84 5.82 14.77
CA ILE A 68 -13.22 6.95 14.04
C ILE A 68 -11.85 6.56 13.53
N GLN A 69 -11.04 5.86 14.32
CA GLN A 69 -9.72 5.40 13.90
C GLN A 69 -9.81 4.41 12.75
N GLU A 70 -10.77 3.50 12.73
CA GLU A 70 -11.03 2.61 11.61
C GLU A 70 -11.41 3.38 10.33
N CYS A 71 -12.30 4.39 10.45
CA CYS A 71 -12.67 5.24 9.32
C CYS A 71 -11.47 6.01 8.77
N LEU A 72 -10.68 6.67 9.63
CA LEU A 72 -9.47 7.40 9.24
C LEU A 72 -8.44 6.48 8.55
N ASN A 73 -8.25 5.27 9.06
CA ASN A 73 -7.36 4.29 8.45
C ASN A 73 -7.85 3.84 7.08
N LYS A 74 -9.16 3.63 6.89
CA LYS A 74 -9.75 3.28 5.59
C LYS A 74 -9.59 4.41 4.59
N ILE A 75 -9.88 5.66 4.98
CA ILE A 75 -9.68 6.85 4.14
C ILE A 75 -8.20 6.94 3.74
N ARG A 76 -7.27 6.83 4.69
CA ARG A 76 -5.84 6.90 4.42
C ARG A 76 -5.38 5.82 3.43
N GLN A 77 -5.79 4.58 3.65
CA GLN A 77 -5.43 3.46 2.78
C GLN A 77 -6.00 3.64 1.37
N GLY A 78 -7.27 4.05 1.27
CA GLY A 78 -7.91 4.36 -0.01
C GLY A 78 -7.23 5.50 -0.75
N SER A 79 -6.86 6.56 -0.04
CA SER A 79 -6.19 7.74 -0.61
C SER A 79 -4.78 7.41 -1.10
N ILE A 80 -3.99 6.65 -0.33
CA ILE A 80 -2.65 6.19 -0.76
C ILE A 80 -2.79 5.35 -2.04
N LEU A 81 -3.74 4.42 -2.05
CA LEU A 81 -3.99 3.59 -3.22
C LEU A 81 -4.40 4.46 -4.43
N TYR A 82 -5.35 5.38 -4.25
CA TYR A 82 -5.84 6.27 -5.30
C TYR A 82 -4.74 7.19 -5.83
N ILE A 83 -3.96 7.84 -4.96
CA ILE A 83 -2.86 8.75 -5.36
C ILE A 83 -1.78 7.95 -6.09
N GLY A 84 -1.36 6.80 -5.54
CA GLY A 84 -0.38 5.93 -6.20
C GLY A 84 -0.83 5.46 -7.59
N LEU A 85 -2.12 5.31 -7.80
CA LEU A 85 -2.71 4.84 -9.05
C LEU A 85 -3.03 5.98 -10.04
N SER A 86 -3.49 7.14 -9.55
CA SER A 86 -3.97 8.22 -10.41
C SER A 86 -2.84 9.11 -10.97
N HIS A 87 -1.77 9.32 -10.20
CA HIS A 87 -0.66 10.18 -10.65
C HIS A 87 0.15 9.59 -11.81
N SER A 88 0.20 8.25 -11.92
CA SER A 88 1.02 7.60 -12.96
C SER A 88 0.33 7.46 -14.31
N ILE A 89 -1.00 7.47 -14.36
CA ILE A 89 -1.75 7.09 -15.58
C ILE A 89 -2.41 8.29 -16.27
N GLY A 90 -2.81 9.32 -15.52
CA GLY A 90 -3.47 10.51 -16.06
C GLY A 90 -2.53 11.48 -16.82
N GLU A 91 -1.25 11.51 -16.47
CA GLU A 91 -0.23 12.36 -17.08
C GLU A 91 0.56 11.66 -18.20
N THR A 92 0.31 10.40 -18.45
CA THR A 92 1.06 9.62 -19.41
C THR A 92 0.64 9.89 -20.84
N GLY A 93 1.38 10.71 -21.51
CA GLY A 93 1.73 10.45 -22.90
C GLY A 93 2.18 8.97 -23.04
N SER A 94 2.04 8.37 -24.18
CA SER A 94 2.27 6.93 -24.42
C SER A 94 3.48 6.39 -23.64
N ILE A 95 3.29 5.35 -22.81
CA ILE A 95 4.38 4.59 -22.21
C ILE A 95 5.34 4.18 -23.31
N ALA A 96 6.52 4.77 -23.33
CA ALA A 96 7.49 4.59 -24.41
C ALA A 96 8.31 3.31 -24.23
N LYS A 97 8.52 2.88 -22.96
CA LYS A 97 9.28 1.68 -22.59
C LYS A 97 8.39 0.67 -21.85
N PRO A 98 8.70 -0.64 -21.94
CA PRO A 98 8.00 -1.63 -21.14
C PRO A 98 8.18 -1.35 -19.65
N LEU A 99 7.07 -1.35 -18.90
CA LEU A 99 7.03 -1.13 -17.46
C LEU A 99 6.71 -2.45 -16.75
N THR A 100 7.46 -2.76 -15.71
CA THR A 100 7.19 -3.89 -14.81
C THR A 100 6.77 -3.38 -13.44
N LEU A 101 5.57 -3.76 -13.00
CA LEU A 101 5.06 -3.43 -11.68
C LEU A 101 5.18 -4.65 -10.76
N TYR A 102 5.79 -4.45 -9.60
CA TYR A 102 5.93 -5.46 -8.55
C TYR A 102 4.94 -5.15 -7.43
N LEU A 103 3.96 -6.02 -7.25
CA LEU A 103 2.82 -5.79 -6.38
C LEU A 103 3.07 -6.33 -4.96
N GLY A 104 2.74 -5.53 -3.95
CA GLY A 104 2.76 -5.93 -2.54
C GLY A 104 1.57 -6.83 -2.18
N THR A 105 1.68 -7.51 -1.03
CA THR A 105 0.67 -8.46 -0.53
C THR A 105 -0.72 -7.84 -0.45
N GLU A 106 -0.82 -6.60 0.02
CA GLU A 106 -2.09 -5.90 0.20
C GLU A 106 -2.81 -5.64 -1.13
N ILE A 107 -2.04 -5.33 -2.18
CA ILE A 107 -2.60 -5.12 -3.52
C ILE A 107 -3.11 -6.45 -4.08
N LEU A 108 -2.33 -7.53 -3.90
CA LEU A 108 -2.72 -8.86 -4.36
C LEU A 108 -3.98 -9.37 -3.62
N PHE A 109 -4.08 -9.15 -2.30
CA PHE A 109 -5.28 -9.49 -1.53
C PHE A 109 -6.49 -8.64 -1.91
N SER A 110 -6.28 -7.37 -2.27
CA SER A 110 -7.34 -6.48 -2.72
C SER A 110 -7.90 -6.92 -4.07
N LEU A 111 -7.05 -7.34 -5.01
CA LEU A 111 -7.47 -7.86 -6.33
C LEU A 111 -8.40 -9.07 -6.21
N VAL A 112 -8.12 -9.98 -5.28
CA VAL A 112 -8.94 -11.18 -5.01
C VAL A 112 -10.13 -10.88 -4.07
N GLY A 113 -10.20 -9.66 -3.50
CA GLY A 113 -11.30 -9.22 -2.63
C GLY A 113 -11.14 -9.56 -1.16
N TYR A 114 -10.00 -10.08 -0.72
CA TYR A 114 -9.78 -10.45 0.68
C TYR A 114 -9.75 -9.24 1.63
N ASN A 115 -9.40 -8.05 1.15
CA ASN A 115 -9.41 -6.83 1.94
C ASN A 115 -10.78 -6.12 1.98
N GLY A 116 -11.81 -6.70 1.36
CA GLY A 116 -13.16 -6.18 1.29
C GLY A 116 -13.46 -5.42 0.02
N GLU A 117 -14.75 -5.11 -0.19
CA GLU A 117 -15.29 -4.63 -1.46
C GLU A 117 -14.68 -3.31 -1.94
N ILE A 118 -14.46 -2.37 -1.02
CA ILE A 118 -13.89 -1.05 -1.36
C ILE A 118 -12.49 -1.20 -1.97
N PHE A 119 -11.62 -1.98 -1.31
CA PHE A 119 -10.27 -2.20 -1.80
C PHE A 119 -10.24 -3.03 -3.08
N LYS A 120 -11.20 -3.96 -3.22
CA LYS A 120 -11.39 -4.69 -4.46
C LYS A 120 -11.75 -3.75 -5.61
N GLN A 121 -12.67 -2.83 -5.41
CA GLN A 121 -13.06 -1.87 -6.44
C GLN A 121 -11.88 -1.00 -6.90
N PHE A 122 -11.09 -0.47 -5.97
CA PHE A 122 -9.87 0.27 -6.33
C PHE A 122 -8.87 -0.59 -7.10
N ALA A 123 -8.67 -1.83 -6.67
CA ALA A 123 -7.77 -2.75 -7.36
C ALA A 123 -8.28 -3.12 -8.75
N ASP A 124 -9.59 -3.31 -8.93
CA ASP A 124 -10.22 -3.58 -10.22
C ASP A 124 -10.10 -2.36 -11.17
N ASP A 125 -10.25 -1.14 -10.66
CA ASP A 125 -10.06 0.09 -11.42
C ASP A 125 -8.60 0.21 -11.90
N PHE A 126 -7.64 -0.01 -11.01
CA PHE A 126 -6.22 -0.06 -11.35
C PHE A 126 -5.93 -1.10 -12.44
N PHE A 127 -6.45 -2.31 -12.27
CA PHE A 127 -6.24 -3.38 -13.23
C PHE A 127 -6.90 -3.09 -14.59
N THR A 128 -8.04 -2.40 -14.58
CA THR A 128 -8.71 -1.94 -15.79
C THR A 128 -7.86 -0.94 -16.57
N GLN A 129 -7.18 -0.01 -15.88
CA GLN A 129 -6.24 0.92 -16.51
C GLN A 129 -5.04 0.18 -17.13
N ILE A 130 -4.49 -0.83 -16.44
CA ILE A 130 -3.42 -1.68 -16.99
C ILE A 130 -3.88 -2.43 -18.23
N ARG A 131 -5.07 -3.00 -18.21
CA ARG A 131 -5.65 -3.67 -19.40
C ARG A 131 -5.80 -2.70 -20.57
N THR A 132 -6.28 -1.49 -20.29
CA THR A 132 -6.41 -0.44 -21.31
C THR A 132 -5.06 -0.07 -21.90
N ALA A 133 -4.04 0.15 -21.06
CA ALA A 133 -2.66 0.43 -21.52
C ALA A 133 -2.07 -0.73 -22.35
N ASN A 134 -2.47 -1.96 -22.04
CA ASN A 134 -2.03 -3.18 -22.73
C ASN A 134 -2.92 -3.59 -23.92
N SER A 135 -3.93 -2.82 -24.27
CA SER A 135 -4.86 -3.17 -25.38
C SER A 135 -4.23 -3.07 -26.77
N GLY A 136 -3.03 -2.47 -26.89
CA GLY A 136 -2.28 -2.35 -28.13
C GLY A 136 -1.61 -3.66 -28.57
N LYS A 137 -0.89 -3.62 -29.72
CA LYS A 137 -0.16 -4.79 -30.25
C LYS A 137 1.00 -5.27 -29.37
N THR A 138 1.55 -4.39 -28.54
CA THR A 138 2.68 -4.68 -27.66
C THR A 138 2.24 -4.50 -26.21
N LYS A 139 2.46 -5.53 -25.39
CA LYS A 139 2.22 -5.45 -23.96
C LYS A 139 3.22 -4.46 -23.35
N LYS A 140 2.70 -3.41 -22.75
CA LYS A 140 3.50 -2.30 -22.21
C LYS A 140 3.76 -2.45 -20.70
N ILE A 141 2.82 -3.06 -19.98
CA ILE A 141 2.88 -3.23 -18.53
C ILE A 141 2.82 -4.71 -18.20
N THR A 142 3.80 -5.19 -17.43
CA THR A 142 3.81 -6.55 -16.86
C THR A 142 3.69 -6.49 -15.35
N LEU A 143 3.04 -7.50 -14.76
CA LEU A 143 2.76 -7.57 -13.34
C LEU A 143 3.46 -8.77 -12.72
N HIS A 144 4.21 -8.52 -11.66
CA HIS A 144 4.92 -9.54 -10.90
C HIS A 144 4.81 -9.30 -9.39
N TYR A 145 5.25 -10.26 -8.61
CA TYR A 145 5.58 -10.12 -7.20
C TYR A 145 6.89 -10.83 -6.89
N PHE A 146 7.61 -10.35 -5.90
CA PHE A 146 8.87 -10.96 -5.46
C PHE A 146 8.62 -12.19 -4.57
N SER A 147 9.62 -13.04 -4.42
CA SER A 147 9.55 -14.22 -3.54
C SER A 147 9.35 -13.86 -2.06
N GLU A 148 9.77 -12.67 -1.62
CA GLU A 148 9.48 -12.15 -0.28
C GLU A 148 7.98 -11.95 -0.07
N ILE A 149 7.29 -11.42 -1.09
CA ILE A 149 5.83 -11.25 -1.06
C ILE A 149 5.14 -12.61 -1.04
N LYS A 150 5.62 -13.57 -1.85
CA LYS A 150 5.11 -14.94 -1.78
C LYS A 150 5.24 -15.54 -0.39
N LYS A 151 6.41 -15.38 0.21
CA LYS A 151 6.67 -15.88 1.57
C LYS A 151 5.72 -15.25 2.59
N GLU A 152 5.49 -13.93 2.51
CA GLU A 152 4.53 -13.23 3.36
C GLU A 152 3.10 -13.77 3.18
N ILE A 153 2.67 -14.00 1.93
CA ILE A 153 1.37 -14.60 1.62
C ILE A 153 1.29 -16.03 2.20
N ASP A 154 2.32 -16.84 2.00
CA ASP A 154 2.36 -18.21 2.51
C ASP A 154 2.30 -18.25 4.04
N GLU A 155 2.99 -17.35 4.75
CA GLU A 155 2.92 -17.17 6.20
C GLU A 155 1.50 -16.74 6.65
N PHE A 156 0.85 -15.88 5.86
CA PHE A 156 -0.52 -15.43 6.13
C PHE A 156 -1.52 -16.58 6.04
N PHE A 157 -1.44 -17.42 5.00
CA PHE A 157 -2.27 -18.63 4.87
C PHE A 157 -1.92 -19.68 5.92
N GLY A 158 -0.63 -19.82 6.30
CA GLY A 158 -0.21 -20.67 7.40
C GLY A 158 -0.86 -20.26 8.74
N THR A 159 -0.87 -18.95 9.03
CA THR A 159 -1.58 -18.40 10.21
C THR A 159 -3.08 -18.68 10.14
N ALA A 160 -3.69 -18.57 8.96
CA ALA A 160 -5.11 -18.89 8.77
C ALA A 160 -5.39 -20.37 9.08
N SER A 161 -4.53 -21.28 8.65
CA SER A 161 -4.63 -22.73 8.98
C SER A 161 -4.57 -22.97 10.49
N GLU A 162 -3.62 -22.32 11.20
CA GLU A 162 -3.52 -22.41 12.66
C GLU A 162 -4.78 -21.91 13.38
N ILE A 163 -5.40 -20.84 12.87
CA ILE A 163 -6.65 -20.29 13.41
C ILE A 163 -7.81 -21.27 13.20
N VAL A 164 -7.94 -21.84 12.00
CA VAL A 164 -9.00 -22.80 11.67
C VAL A 164 -8.87 -24.08 12.52
N GLU A 165 -7.66 -24.54 12.77
CA GLU A 165 -7.38 -25.69 13.64
C GLU A 165 -7.49 -25.38 15.15
N GLY A 166 -7.79 -24.11 15.53
CA GLY A 166 -7.90 -23.68 16.93
C GLY A 166 -6.57 -23.55 17.67
N LYS A 167 -5.44 -23.60 16.97
CA LYS A 167 -4.09 -23.45 17.54
C LYS A 167 -3.74 -21.99 17.82
N ARG A 168 -4.45 -21.05 17.19
CA ARG A 168 -4.23 -19.61 17.32
C ARG A 168 -5.55 -18.86 17.44
N HIS A 169 -5.54 -17.74 18.16
CA HIS A 169 -6.73 -16.87 18.26
C HIS A 169 -7.03 -16.16 16.95
N ARG A 170 -8.32 -15.93 16.68
CA ARG A 170 -8.75 -15.18 15.49
C ARG A 170 -8.23 -13.74 15.52
N LEU A 171 -7.65 -13.30 14.43
CA LEU A 171 -7.25 -11.92 14.21
C LEU A 171 -8.44 -11.15 13.60
N LEU A 172 -9.34 -10.68 14.46
CA LEU A 172 -10.62 -10.06 14.05
C LEU A 172 -10.45 -8.71 13.35
N ASP A 173 -9.32 -8.07 13.55
CA ASP A 173 -8.94 -6.76 13.01
C ASP A 173 -8.36 -6.80 11.60
N LYS A 174 -8.13 -8.01 11.05
CA LYS A 174 -7.58 -8.19 9.71
C LYS A 174 -8.64 -8.73 8.73
N PRO A 175 -9.20 -7.88 7.83
CA PRO A 175 -10.22 -8.30 6.87
C PRO A 175 -9.80 -9.51 6.03
N ALA A 176 -8.56 -9.53 5.53
CA ALA A 176 -8.04 -10.63 4.74
C ALA A 176 -8.00 -11.95 5.53
N MET A 177 -7.62 -11.92 6.81
CA MET A 177 -7.63 -13.11 7.64
C MET A 177 -9.05 -13.64 7.83
N LYS A 178 -10.03 -12.75 8.03
CA LYS A 178 -11.44 -13.13 8.12
C LYS A 178 -11.90 -13.76 6.81
N ALA A 179 -11.64 -13.16 5.67
CA ALA A 179 -12.05 -13.67 4.35
C ALA A 179 -11.43 -15.05 4.05
N ILE A 180 -10.16 -15.25 4.39
CA ILE A 180 -9.47 -16.52 4.18
C ILE A 180 -10.04 -17.62 5.09
N THR A 181 -10.29 -17.33 6.38
CA THR A 181 -10.81 -18.34 7.33
C THR A 181 -12.31 -18.58 7.22
N GLU A 182 -13.06 -17.67 6.59
CA GLU A 182 -14.51 -17.79 6.42
C GLU A 182 -14.88 -19.02 5.60
N GLY A 183 -15.75 -19.88 6.16
CA GLY A 183 -16.19 -21.13 5.54
C GLY A 183 -15.18 -22.28 5.60
N CYS A 184 -13.96 -22.09 6.11
CA CYS A 184 -12.97 -23.15 6.30
C CYS A 184 -13.21 -23.87 7.63
N GLN A 185 -13.17 -25.21 7.60
CA GLN A 185 -13.29 -26.08 8.77
C GLN A 185 -11.96 -26.80 9.10
N THR A 186 -11.10 -26.96 8.12
CA THR A 186 -9.81 -27.66 8.20
C THR A 186 -8.68 -26.85 7.56
N ALA A 187 -7.44 -27.19 7.90
CA ALA A 187 -6.27 -26.64 7.22
C ALA A 187 -6.29 -26.91 5.70
N ALA A 188 -6.83 -28.07 5.28
CA ALA A 188 -6.96 -28.42 3.87
C ALA A 188 -7.87 -27.44 3.11
N ASP A 189 -8.93 -26.92 3.74
CA ASP A 189 -9.80 -25.91 3.12
C ASP A 189 -9.03 -24.59 2.88
N VAL A 190 -8.13 -24.24 3.80
CA VAL A 190 -7.26 -23.07 3.66
C VAL A 190 -6.24 -23.28 2.52
N ASP A 191 -5.69 -24.49 2.39
CA ASP A 191 -4.77 -24.84 1.29
C ASP A 191 -5.45 -24.78 -0.08
N VAL A 192 -6.73 -25.16 -0.17
CA VAL A 192 -7.54 -24.99 -1.38
C VAL A 192 -7.67 -23.51 -1.70
N LYS A 193 -8.07 -22.66 -0.75
CA LYS A 193 -8.17 -21.20 -0.96
C LYS A 193 -6.84 -20.58 -1.37
N LYS A 194 -5.72 -21.06 -0.80
CA LYS A 194 -4.38 -20.60 -1.21
C LYS A 194 -4.08 -20.96 -2.66
N SER A 195 -4.43 -22.18 -3.06
CA SER A 195 -4.24 -22.64 -4.44
C SER A 195 -5.11 -21.84 -5.41
N ASP A 196 -6.37 -21.59 -5.06
CA ASP A 196 -7.29 -20.77 -5.84
C ASP A 196 -6.80 -19.33 -5.95
N PHE A 197 -6.26 -18.76 -4.87
CA PHE A 197 -5.66 -17.43 -4.87
C PHE A 197 -4.53 -17.32 -5.90
N TYR A 198 -3.55 -18.21 -5.88
CA TYR A 198 -2.44 -18.17 -6.84
C TYR A 198 -2.90 -18.48 -8.27
N TYR A 199 -3.89 -19.37 -8.43
CA TYR A 199 -4.51 -19.64 -9.71
C TYR A 199 -5.16 -18.38 -10.28
N GLU A 200 -5.93 -17.65 -9.48
CA GLU A 200 -6.59 -16.42 -9.89
C GLU A 200 -5.57 -15.34 -10.26
N LEU A 201 -4.52 -15.13 -9.47
CA LEU A 201 -3.44 -14.21 -9.80
C LEU A 201 -2.83 -14.52 -11.17
N GLN A 202 -2.54 -15.79 -11.43
CA GLN A 202 -1.88 -16.18 -12.66
C GLN A 202 -2.81 -16.11 -13.86
N TYR A 203 -4.01 -16.68 -13.78
CA TYR A 203 -4.87 -16.89 -14.95
C TYR A 203 -5.88 -15.78 -15.18
N ALA A 204 -6.40 -15.13 -14.12
CA ALA A 204 -7.32 -14.01 -14.29
C ALA A 204 -6.59 -12.67 -14.46
N PHE A 205 -5.48 -12.50 -13.74
CA PHE A 205 -4.75 -11.23 -13.70
C PHE A 205 -3.42 -11.26 -14.47
N GLY A 206 -2.89 -12.45 -14.81
CA GLY A 206 -1.59 -12.58 -15.49
C GLY A 206 -0.42 -12.15 -14.62
N ILE A 207 -0.56 -12.26 -13.29
CA ILE A 207 0.42 -11.90 -12.28
C ILE A 207 1.21 -13.15 -11.92
N THR A 208 2.53 -13.09 -11.99
CA THR A 208 3.41 -14.23 -11.70
C THR A 208 4.53 -13.86 -10.73
N GLU A 209 5.08 -14.86 -10.06
CA GLU A 209 6.28 -14.68 -9.26
C GLU A 209 7.47 -14.35 -10.18
N ASP A 210 8.27 -13.36 -9.80
CA ASP A 210 9.59 -13.17 -10.35
C ASP A 210 10.55 -14.03 -9.55
N SER A 211 10.84 -15.21 -10.10
CA SER A 211 11.67 -16.24 -9.47
C SER A 211 13.15 -16.13 -9.80
N ARG A 212 13.60 -15.05 -10.46
CA ARG A 212 15.03 -14.83 -10.69
C ARG A 212 15.73 -14.67 -9.36
N ASN A 213 16.88 -15.34 -9.19
CA ASN A 213 17.58 -15.43 -7.91
C ASN A 213 18.87 -14.62 -7.85
N ASP A 214 19.31 -14.03 -8.95
CA ASP A 214 20.59 -13.34 -9.07
C ASP A 214 20.66 -12.02 -8.27
N TYR A 215 19.51 -11.39 -8.00
CA TYR A 215 19.45 -10.17 -7.21
C TYR A 215 19.02 -10.38 -5.74
N TYR A 216 18.81 -11.62 -5.30
CA TYR A 216 18.56 -11.97 -3.90
C TYR A 216 19.82 -12.21 -3.07
N ARG A 217 21.01 -12.06 -3.64
CA ARG A 217 22.27 -12.24 -2.91
C ARG A 217 22.50 -11.06 -1.98
N GLU A 218 23.01 -11.33 -0.77
CA GLU A 218 23.33 -10.30 0.23
C GLU A 218 24.24 -9.20 -0.34
N GLU A 219 25.23 -9.56 -1.13
CA GLU A 219 26.15 -8.66 -1.82
C GLU A 219 25.48 -7.64 -2.76
N ASN A 220 24.22 -7.89 -3.14
CA ASN A 220 23.44 -7.01 -3.99
C ASN A 220 22.62 -5.96 -3.19
N PHE A 221 22.63 -6.00 -1.86
CA PHE A 221 21.97 -5.01 -1.06
C PHE A 221 22.74 -3.68 -1.06
N THR A 222 22.04 -2.61 -1.38
CA THR A 222 22.59 -1.25 -1.42
C THR A 222 22.34 -0.47 -0.14
N SER A 223 21.52 -1.00 0.76
CA SER A 223 21.18 -0.38 2.04
C SER A 223 21.91 -1.09 3.17
N ASN A 224 22.47 -0.31 4.09
CA ASN A 224 23.06 -0.82 5.30
C ASN A 224 21.96 -1.08 6.32
N LEU A 225 21.59 -2.37 6.52
CA LEU A 225 20.58 -2.80 7.50
C LEU A 225 20.91 -2.33 8.91
N GLU A 226 22.20 -2.17 9.25
CA GLU A 226 22.67 -1.73 10.55
C GLU A 226 22.36 -0.26 10.84
N SER A 227 22.06 0.56 9.83
CA SER A 227 21.74 1.98 9.99
C SER A 227 20.30 2.25 10.43
N PHE A 228 19.43 1.23 10.42
CA PHE A 228 18.05 1.37 10.85
C PHE A 228 17.89 0.95 12.30
N ASP A 229 17.37 1.84 13.13
CA ASP A 229 16.99 1.51 14.51
C ASP A 229 15.94 0.40 14.49
N TYR A 230 16.32 -0.77 14.98
CA TYR A 230 15.42 -1.89 15.13
C TYR A 230 14.61 -1.70 16.42
N ASP A 231 13.30 -1.51 16.29
CA ASP A 231 12.40 -1.69 17.42
C ASP A 231 12.52 -3.10 17.97
N ASP A 232 12.43 -3.28 19.29
CA ASP A 232 12.56 -4.56 20.01
C ASP A 232 11.49 -5.61 19.61
N GLU A 233 10.47 -5.23 18.81
CA GLU A 233 9.46 -6.14 18.32
C GLU A 233 9.92 -6.85 17.06
N GLU A 234 10.05 -8.17 17.13
CA GLU A 234 10.48 -9.05 16.03
C GLU A 234 9.66 -8.88 14.74
N ASP A 235 8.34 -8.67 14.87
CA ASP A 235 7.46 -8.46 13.70
C ASP A 235 7.76 -7.15 12.97
N LYS A 236 8.10 -6.08 13.69
CA LYS A 236 8.48 -4.80 13.08
C LYS A 236 9.83 -4.91 12.38
N ARG A 237 10.78 -5.62 12.99
CA ARG A 237 12.08 -5.89 12.38
C ARG A 237 11.95 -6.66 11.08
N LYS A 238 11.17 -7.74 11.06
CA LYS A 238 10.91 -8.52 9.83
C LYS A 238 10.30 -7.67 8.71
N LYS A 239 9.35 -6.80 9.04
CA LYS A 239 8.73 -5.89 8.05
C LYS A 239 9.74 -4.89 7.49
N LYS A 240 10.61 -4.33 8.34
CA LYS A 240 11.68 -3.43 7.90
C LYS A 240 12.67 -4.17 6.99
N GLU A 241 13.13 -5.35 7.37
CA GLU A 241 14.02 -6.18 6.55
C GLU A 241 13.41 -6.50 5.18
N THR A 242 12.15 -6.91 5.15
CA THR A 242 11.43 -7.17 3.90
C THR A 242 11.36 -5.92 3.03
N ALA A 243 11.01 -4.77 3.60
CA ALA A 243 10.94 -3.51 2.88
C ALA A 243 12.29 -3.11 2.26
N ILE A 244 13.38 -3.24 3.02
CA ILE A 244 14.74 -2.96 2.53
C ILE A 244 15.10 -3.90 1.38
N LYS A 245 14.78 -5.19 1.49
CA LYS A 245 15.00 -6.17 0.42
C LYS A 245 14.26 -5.78 -0.85
N LEU A 246 12.97 -5.47 -0.76
CA LEU A 246 12.15 -5.05 -1.90
C LEU A 246 12.71 -3.81 -2.60
N ILE A 247 13.10 -2.79 -1.83
CA ILE A 247 13.69 -1.56 -2.37
C ILE A 247 15.04 -1.86 -3.03
N SER A 248 15.87 -2.69 -2.40
CA SER A 248 17.17 -3.10 -2.95
C SER A 248 17.02 -3.88 -4.26
N HIS A 249 16.01 -4.75 -4.39
CA HIS A 249 15.71 -5.46 -5.63
C HIS A 249 15.35 -4.49 -6.76
N ILE A 250 14.48 -3.53 -6.49
CA ILE A 250 14.13 -2.51 -7.50
C ILE A 250 15.35 -1.70 -7.91
N ASN A 251 16.17 -1.27 -6.96
CA ASN A 251 17.39 -0.52 -7.25
C ASN A 251 18.35 -1.35 -8.11
N LYS A 252 18.49 -2.64 -7.82
CA LYS A 252 19.30 -3.57 -8.64
C LYS A 252 18.72 -3.74 -10.05
N LEU A 253 17.41 -3.92 -10.17
CA LEU A 253 16.73 -4.04 -11.47
C LEU A 253 16.87 -2.76 -12.33
N ARG A 254 16.90 -1.59 -11.68
CA ARG A 254 17.18 -0.30 -12.32
C ARG A 254 18.65 -0.06 -12.58
N ASN A 255 19.55 -1.02 -12.26
CA ASN A 255 21.02 -0.86 -12.34
C ASN A 255 21.54 0.38 -11.60
N GLY A 256 20.89 0.79 -10.50
CA GLY A 256 21.20 2.00 -9.77
C GLY A 256 20.84 3.30 -10.51
N ASN A 257 20.19 3.21 -11.67
CA ASN A 257 19.77 4.41 -12.42
C ASN A 257 18.64 5.13 -11.69
N ARG A 258 18.70 6.47 -11.73
CA ARG A 258 17.67 7.35 -11.22
C ARG A 258 16.89 7.92 -12.40
N PHE A 259 15.61 8.07 -12.20
CA PHE A 259 14.68 8.53 -13.22
C PHE A 259 13.96 9.77 -12.72
N CYS A 260 13.76 10.75 -13.61
CA CYS A 260 13.05 11.98 -13.30
C CYS A 260 11.53 11.79 -13.27
N SER A 261 11.03 10.67 -13.83
CA SER A 261 9.62 10.34 -13.82
C SER A 261 9.40 8.83 -13.66
N ASP A 262 8.26 8.46 -13.11
CA ASP A 262 7.88 7.06 -12.90
C ASP A 262 7.74 6.29 -14.22
N ILE A 263 7.41 6.99 -15.32
CA ILE A 263 7.23 6.42 -16.66
C ILE A 263 8.57 5.92 -17.24
N GLU A 264 9.66 6.57 -16.87
CA GLU A 264 11.01 6.19 -17.31
C GLU A 264 11.60 5.06 -16.45
N ALA A 265 11.03 4.85 -15.26
CA ALA A 265 11.45 3.82 -14.33
C ALA A 265 10.89 2.47 -14.76
N GLU A 266 11.63 1.69 -15.51
CA GLU A 266 11.22 0.40 -16.09
C GLU A 266 10.71 -0.63 -15.05
N HIS A 267 11.01 -0.43 -13.75
CA HIS A 267 10.62 -1.30 -12.64
C HIS A 267 10.11 -0.48 -11.46
N ILE A 268 8.88 -0.74 -11.00
CA ILE A 268 8.23 -0.02 -9.90
C ILE A 268 7.61 -0.99 -8.91
N ILE A 269 7.74 -0.73 -7.59
CA ILE A 269 6.95 -1.38 -6.55
C ILE A 269 5.63 -0.63 -6.36
N VAL A 270 4.54 -1.38 -6.31
CA VAL A 270 3.22 -0.88 -5.94
C VAL A 270 2.82 -1.51 -4.60
N THR A 271 2.81 -0.72 -3.54
CA THR A 271 2.52 -1.17 -2.17
C THR A 271 1.91 -0.04 -1.36
N ASN A 272 1.10 -0.37 -0.35
CA ASN A 272 0.64 0.56 0.67
C ASN A 272 1.26 0.25 2.06
N THR A 273 2.27 -0.60 2.10
CA THR A 273 2.96 -0.96 3.34
C THR A 273 3.76 0.23 3.87
N ARG A 274 3.33 0.77 5.02
CA ARG A 274 3.95 1.95 5.65
C ARG A 274 5.47 1.80 5.82
N ALA A 275 5.95 0.61 6.22
CA ALA A 275 7.37 0.35 6.38
C ALA A 275 8.14 0.58 5.07
N THR A 276 7.63 0.06 3.94
CA THR A 276 8.26 0.24 2.63
C THR A 276 8.28 1.70 2.19
N LEU A 277 7.17 2.43 2.42
CA LEU A 277 7.06 3.85 2.06
C LEU A 277 8.02 4.72 2.89
N LEU A 278 8.07 4.52 4.22
CA LEU A 278 8.97 5.27 5.10
C LEU A 278 10.44 5.02 4.78
N ILE A 279 10.85 3.75 4.62
CA ILE A 279 12.24 3.40 4.31
C ILE A 279 12.64 3.94 2.93
N SER A 280 11.74 3.89 1.96
CA SER A 280 11.98 4.46 0.62
C SER A 280 12.22 5.98 0.70
N LYS A 281 11.43 6.69 1.52
CA LYS A 281 11.59 8.14 1.75
C LYS A 281 12.92 8.43 2.43
N GLU A 282 13.23 7.75 3.55
CA GLU A 282 14.51 7.93 4.27
C GLU A 282 15.73 7.69 3.37
N GLN A 283 15.68 6.68 2.51
CA GLN A 283 16.75 6.45 1.53
C GLN A 283 16.83 7.57 0.50
N ALA A 284 15.70 8.06 -0.02
CA ALA A 284 15.69 9.16 -0.96
C ALA A 284 16.26 10.44 -0.34
N ASP A 285 15.89 10.76 0.91
CA ASP A 285 16.38 11.94 1.64
C ASP A 285 17.88 11.82 1.94
N SER A 286 18.36 10.66 2.37
CA SER A 286 19.78 10.38 2.59
C SER A 286 20.62 10.57 1.31
N ILE A 287 20.08 10.17 0.16
CA ILE A 287 20.73 10.35 -1.13
C ILE A 287 20.79 11.84 -1.50
N LYS A 288 19.68 12.59 -1.35
CA LYS A 288 19.65 14.04 -1.61
C LYS A 288 20.68 14.78 -0.75
N ALA A 289 20.72 14.49 0.56
CA ALA A 289 21.70 15.09 1.47
C ALA A 289 23.15 14.78 1.06
N SER A 290 23.45 13.56 0.62
CA SER A 290 24.79 13.17 0.17
C SER A 290 25.23 13.87 -1.13
N GLU A 291 24.29 14.34 -1.95
CA GLU A 291 24.53 15.03 -3.22
C GLU A 291 24.46 16.56 -3.11
N GLY A 292 24.18 17.10 -1.92
CA GLY A 292 24.06 18.55 -1.71
C GLY A 292 22.87 19.17 -2.42
N LEU A 293 21.82 18.37 -2.66
CA LEU A 293 20.57 18.79 -3.32
C LEU A 293 19.53 19.33 -2.33
N ASP A 294 19.89 19.53 -1.06
CA ASP A 294 19.07 20.21 -0.06
C ASP A 294 19.15 21.73 -0.29
N SER A 295 18.22 22.25 -1.07
CA SER A 295 17.91 23.69 -1.11
C SER A 295 16.50 23.92 -1.61
#